data_99c00e16c0aa60811d92683c53ab3739
#
_entry.id   99c00e16c0aa60811d92683c53ab3739
#
_cell.length_a   1.000
_cell.length_b   1.000
_cell.length_c   1.000
_cell.angle_alpha   90.00
_cell.angle_beta   90.00
_cell.angle_gamma   90.00
#
_symmetry.space_group_name_H-M   'P 1'
#
loop_
_entity.id
_entity.type
_entity.pdbx_description
1 polymer ?
#
loop_
_entity_poly.entity_id
_entity_poly.type
_entity_poly.pdbx_seq_one_letter_code
_entity_poly.pdbx_strand_id
1 'polypeptide(L)'
;VSFLCPLYIDYGKPVTIGKGCFIQQCCTFFGRGGITIGDDVFIGPKVNLITINHDPDPENRSATYGRPIVIEDKAWIGINSTILPGVRIGYGAIVGAGSVVTKDVPPMTVVAGNPAKFIKKIETGKGINDKLD
;
A
#
# COMPACT_ATOMS: atom_id res chain seq x y z
N VAL A 1 -9.61 -6.45 -12.55
CA VAL A 1 -8.57 -5.46 -12.24
C VAL A 1 -8.51 -4.44 -13.36
N SER A 2 -8.54 -3.17 -13.00
CA SER A 2 -8.36 -2.07 -13.95
C SER A 2 -7.06 -1.34 -13.64
N PHE A 3 -6.25 -1.13 -14.66
CA PHE A 3 -5.00 -0.38 -14.55
C PHE A 3 -5.05 0.85 -15.42
N LEU A 4 -4.53 1.95 -14.90
CA LEU A 4 -4.17 3.11 -15.71
C LEU A 4 -2.65 3.09 -15.89
N CYS A 5 -2.20 3.13 -17.14
CA CYS A 5 -0.77 3.07 -17.45
C CYS A 5 -0.14 4.48 -17.38
N PRO A 6 1.17 4.57 -17.14
CA PRO A 6 2.10 3.46 -16.94
C PRO A 6 2.06 2.86 -15.51
N LEU A 7 2.42 1.60 -15.42
CA LEU A 7 2.60 0.87 -14.18
C LEU A 7 3.95 0.13 -14.26
N TYR A 8 4.78 0.28 -13.26
CA TYR A 8 6.06 -0.42 -13.19
C TYR A 8 6.01 -1.52 -12.14
N ILE A 9 6.34 -2.75 -12.57
CA ILE A 9 6.52 -3.90 -11.68
C ILE A 9 7.88 -4.48 -12.00
N ASP A 10 8.82 -4.48 -11.04
CA ASP A 10 10.18 -4.93 -11.29
C ASP A 10 10.29 -6.44 -11.44
N TYR A 11 9.45 -7.19 -10.73
CA TYR A 11 9.43 -8.63 -10.79
C TYR A 11 8.01 -9.11 -10.47
N GLY A 12 7.28 -9.49 -11.52
CA GLY A 12 5.84 -9.70 -11.39
C GLY A 12 5.43 -11.03 -10.78
N LYS A 13 6.31 -12.03 -10.76
CA LYS A 13 5.93 -13.39 -10.37
C LYS A 13 5.34 -13.48 -8.95
N PRO A 14 5.90 -12.83 -7.92
CA PRO A 14 5.32 -12.89 -6.59
C PRO A 14 4.23 -11.86 -6.33
N VAL A 15 3.73 -11.18 -7.35
CA VAL A 15 2.66 -10.18 -7.20
C VAL A 15 1.33 -10.82 -7.56
N THR A 16 0.39 -10.81 -6.61
CA THR A 16 -0.97 -11.32 -6.78
C THR A 16 -1.96 -10.18 -6.54
N ILE A 17 -2.91 -10.00 -7.45
CA ILE A 17 -3.91 -8.95 -7.34
C ILE A 17 -5.29 -9.59 -7.50
N GLY A 18 -6.17 -9.33 -6.55
CA GLY A 18 -7.53 -9.82 -6.55
C GLY A 18 -8.41 -9.15 -7.61
N LYS A 19 -9.68 -9.53 -7.63
CA LYS A 19 -10.65 -8.99 -8.59
C LYS A 19 -11.21 -7.66 -8.13
N GLY A 20 -11.69 -6.86 -9.08
CA GLY A 20 -12.36 -5.58 -8.78
C GLY A 20 -11.42 -4.47 -8.34
N CYS A 21 -10.12 -4.67 -8.40
CA CYS A 21 -9.16 -3.64 -8.01
C CYS A 21 -9.04 -2.56 -9.08
N PHE A 22 -8.79 -1.34 -8.63
CA PHE A 22 -8.50 -0.22 -9.51
C PHE A 22 -7.14 0.37 -9.12
N ILE A 23 -6.17 0.27 -10.02
CA ILE A 23 -4.80 0.73 -9.81
C ILE A 23 -4.54 1.88 -10.78
N GLN A 24 -4.26 3.05 -10.24
CA GLN A 24 -4.09 4.25 -11.05
C GLN A 24 -2.64 4.36 -11.55
N GLN A 25 -2.39 5.39 -12.36
CA GLN A 25 -1.16 5.52 -13.13
C GLN A 25 0.07 5.81 -12.29
N CYS A 26 1.22 5.47 -12.84
CA CYS A 26 2.54 5.79 -12.29
C CYS A 26 2.85 5.12 -10.97
N CYS A 27 2.21 3.99 -10.67
CA CYS A 27 2.56 3.19 -9.51
C CYS A 27 3.84 2.40 -9.75
N THR A 28 4.56 2.12 -8.67
CA THR A 28 5.78 1.32 -8.70
C THR A 28 5.65 0.20 -7.67
N PHE A 29 5.73 -1.04 -8.14
CA PHE A 29 5.67 -2.22 -7.29
C PHE A 29 7.01 -2.93 -7.33
N PHE A 30 7.81 -2.81 -6.29
CA PHE A 30 9.02 -3.62 -6.11
C PHE A 30 8.60 -4.92 -5.43
N GLY A 31 8.19 -5.89 -6.24
CA GLY A 31 7.44 -7.05 -5.79
C GLY A 31 8.25 -8.27 -5.43
N ARG A 32 9.58 -8.24 -5.51
CA ARG A 32 10.40 -9.43 -5.32
C ARG A 32 10.17 -10.12 -3.98
N GLY A 33 9.90 -9.36 -2.92
CA GLY A 33 9.59 -9.89 -1.59
C GLY A 33 8.18 -10.44 -1.44
N GLY A 34 7.33 -10.26 -2.45
CA GLY A 34 5.95 -10.72 -2.46
C GLY A 34 4.96 -9.58 -2.18
N ILE A 35 3.97 -9.43 -3.06
CA ILE A 35 2.87 -8.48 -2.86
C ILE A 35 1.58 -9.24 -3.08
N THR A 36 0.69 -9.20 -2.09
CA THR A 36 -0.66 -9.75 -2.19
C THR A 36 -1.65 -8.62 -2.00
N ILE A 37 -2.46 -8.37 -3.03
CA ILE A 37 -3.53 -7.38 -3.00
C ILE A 37 -4.84 -8.13 -3.10
N GLY A 38 -5.74 -7.89 -2.15
CA GLY A 38 -7.04 -8.53 -2.09
C GLY A 38 -8.01 -8.02 -3.15
N ASP A 39 -9.30 -8.19 -2.88
CA ASP A 39 -10.36 -7.79 -3.79
C ASP A 39 -10.81 -6.35 -3.53
N ASP A 40 -11.26 -5.67 -4.59
CA ASP A 40 -11.87 -4.33 -4.49
C ASP A 40 -10.97 -3.29 -3.82
N VAL A 41 -9.67 -3.41 -4.02
CA VAL A 41 -8.67 -2.46 -3.48
C VAL A 41 -8.52 -1.30 -4.45
N PHE A 42 -8.48 -0.09 -3.91
CA PHE A 42 -8.20 1.13 -4.69
C PHE A 42 -6.80 1.62 -4.38
N ILE A 43 -5.98 1.76 -5.43
CA ILE A 43 -4.62 2.27 -5.31
C ILE A 43 -4.49 3.54 -6.15
N GLY A 44 -4.24 4.65 -5.49
CA GLY A 44 -4.10 5.96 -6.13
C GLY A 44 -2.84 6.05 -6.99
N PRO A 45 -2.72 7.12 -7.79
CA PRO A 45 -1.54 7.30 -8.63
C PRO A 45 -0.27 7.49 -7.80
N LYS A 46 0.84 7.09 -8.39
CA LYS A 46 2.19 7.26 -7.81
C LYS A 46 2.38 6.55 -6.46
N VAL A 47 1.62 5.51 -6.20
CA VAL A 47 1.82 4.69 -5.01
C VAL A 47 3.01 3.78 -5.22
N ASN A 48 3.83 3.63 -4.18
CA ASN A 48 5.00 2.77 -4.19
C ASN A 48 4.80 1.65 -3.18
N LEU A 49 4.86 0.40 -3.64
CA LEU A 49 4.86 -0.78 -2.78
C LEU A 49 6.27 -1.38 -2.83
N ILE A 50 6.98 -1.30 -1.72
CA ILE A 50 8.39 -1.65 -1.65
C ILE A 50 8.56 -2.86 -0.74
N THR A 51 9.05 -3.97 -1.29
CA THR A 51 9.22 -5.21 -0.52
C THR A 51 10.68 -5.53 -0.21
N ILE A 52 11.62 -4.71 -0.69
CA ILE A 52 13.04 -5.00 -0.58
C ILE A 52 13.73 -3.92 0.26
N ASN A 53 14.51 -4.34 1.22
CA ASN A 53 15.42 -3.50 1.98
C ASN A 53 16.87 -3.91 1.74
N HIS A 54 17.78 -2.99 1.87
CA HIS A 54 19.21 -3.26 1.98
C HIS A 54 19.61 -3.43 3.44
N ASP A 55 20.76 -4.07 3.65
CA ASP A 55 21.32 -4.15 5.00
C ASP A 55 21.73 -2.73 5.45
N PRO A 56 21.36 -2.31 6.66
CA PRO A 56 21.75 -1.01 7.18
C PRO A 56 23.26 -0.91 7.49
N ASP A 57 23.95 -2.02 7.64
CA ASP A 57 25.40 -2.03 7.82
C ASP A 57 26.08 -1.62 6.50
N PRO A 58 26.84 -0.51 6.48
CA PRO A 58 27.48 -0.05 5.24
C PRO A 58 28.44 -1.09 4.63
N GLU A 59 29.05 -1.92 5.46
CA GLU A 59 29.95 -2.97 4.97
C GLU A 59 29.20 -4.11 4.28
N ASN A 60 27.91 -4.22 4.48
CA ASN A 60 27.06 -5.27 3.91
C ASN A 60 25.88 -4.68 3.13
N ARG A 61 25.97 -3.42 2.73
CA ARG A 61 24.85 -2.64 2.15
C ARG A 61 24.30 -3.24 0.88
N SER A 62 25.11 -4.00 0.12
CA SER A 62 24.66 -4.63 -1.11
C SER A 62 23.75 -5.82 -0.87
N ALA A 63 23.73 -6.40 0.31
CA ALA A 63 22.79 -7.47 0.63
C ALA A 63 21.37 -6.93 0.71
N THR A 64 20.41 -7.69 0.16
CA THR A 64 19.01 -7.29 0.13
C THR A 64 18.15 -8.33 0.81
N TYR A 65 17.09 -7.87 1.45
CA TYR A 65 16.13 -8.71 2.16
C TYR A 65 14.72 -8.37 1.70
N GLY A 66 13.93 -9.40 1.40
CA GLY A 66 12.54 -9.23 1.00
C GLY A 66 11.61 -9.49 2.18
N ARG A 67 10.58 -8.65 2.32
CA ARG A 67 9.47 -8.88 3.24
C ARG A 67 8.16 -8.59 2.52
N PRO A 68 7.18 -9.50 2.60
CA PRO A 68 5.96 -9.34 1.83
C PRO A 68 5.09 -8.19 2.31
N ILE A 69 4.40 -7.56 1.37
CA ILE A 69 3.32 -6.62 1.64
C ILE A 69 2.00 -7.34 1.40
N VAL A 70 1.06 -7.16 2.31
CA VAL A 70 -0.30 -7.66 2.16
C VAL A 70 -1.26 -6.47 2.27
N ILE A 71 -2.11 -6.31 1.26
CA ILE A 71 -3.18 -5.31 1.27
C ILE A 71 -4.49 -6.08 1.21
N GLU A 72 -5.28 -5.99 2.27
CA GLU A 72 -6.53 -6.74 2.40
C GLU A 72 -7.65 -6.10 1.59
N ASP A 73 -8.76 -6.82 1.48
CA ASP A 73 -9.88 -6.40 0.66
C ASP A 73 -10.36 -5.00 1.03
N LYS A 74 -10.80 -4.26 0.02
CA LYS A 74 -11.44 -2.95 0.15
C LYS A 74 -10.58 -1.86 0.78
N ALA A 75 -9.27 -2.07 0.89
CA ALA A 75 -8.37 -1.02 1.32
C ALA A 75 -8.26 0.07 0.24
N TRP A 76 -7.93 1.26 0.68
CA TRP A 76 -7.71 2.40 -0.23
C TRP A 76 -6.37 3.05 0.12
N ILE A 77 -5.45 3.04 -0.84
CA ILE A 77 -4.13 3.65 -0.69
C ILE A 77 -4.13 4.97 -1.45
N GLY A 78 -3.98 6.07 -0.72
CA GLY A 78 -4.03 7.41 -1.30
C GLY A 78 -2.83 7.73 -2.18
N ILE A 79 -3.01 8.70 -3.06
CA ILE A 79 -1.99 9.14 -4.04
C ILE A 79 -0.63 9.37 -3.36
N ASN A 80 0.42 8.95 -4.05
CA ASN A 80 1.81 9.24 -3.68
C ASN A 80 2.20 8.70 -2.30
N SER A 81 1.57 7.63 -1.85
CA SER A 81 1.94 6.95 -0.60
C SER A 81 2.98 5.88 -0.87
N THR A 82 3.77 5.56 0.15
CA THR A 82 4.76 4.50 0.10
C THR A 82 4.49 3.51 1.21
N ILE A 83 4.36 2.24 0.83
CA ILE A 83 4.18 1.14 1.77
C ILE A 83 5.51 0.40 1.87
N LEU A 84 6.04 0.28 3.07
CA LEU A 84 7.37 -0.29 3.31
C LEU A 84 7.33 -1.81 3.50
N PRO A 85 8.49 -2.48 3.36
CA PRO A 85 8.54 -3.94 3.43
C PRO A 85 7.92 -4.51 4.70
N GLY A 86 7.15 -5.57 4.54
CA GLY A 86 6.56 -6.31 5.65
C GLY A 86 5.26 -5.74 6.19
N VAL A 87 4.76 -4.65 5.64
CA VAL A 87 3.53 -4.00 6.14
C VAL A 87 2.28 -4.74 5.67
N ARG A 88 1.33 -4.88 6.57
CA ARG A 88 -0.01 -5.37 6.28
C ARG A 88 -1.02 -4.23 6.43
N ILE A 89 -1.79 -3.99 5.39
CA ILE A 89 -2.89 -3.01 5.40
C ILE A 89 -4.19 -3.79 5.59
N GLY A 90 -4.87 -3.55 6.68
CA GLY A 90 -6.06 -4.31 7.06
C GLY A 90 -7.28 -4.00 6.19
N TYR A 91 -8.28 -4.87 6.30
CA TYR A 91 -9.54 -4.78 5.57
C TYR A 91 -10.13 -3.36 5.67
N GLY A 92 -10.49 -2.80 4.52
CA GLY A 92 -11.17 -1.51 4.47
C GLY A 92 -10.36 -0.31 4.94
N ALA A 93 -9.10 -0.48 5.32
CA ALA A 93 -8.28 0.61 5.83
C ALA A 93 -7.99 1.65 4.75
N ILE A 94 -7.73 2.87 5.17
CA ILE A 94 -7.40 3.98 4.28
C ILE A 94 -6.04 4.54 4.67
N VAL A 95 -5.18 4.67 3.68
CA VAL A 95 -3.89 5.38 3.80
C VAL A 95 -4.03 6.73 3.15
N GLY A 96 -3.88 7.80 3.92
CA GLY A 96 -4.00 9.16 3.40
C GLY A 96 -2.90 9.49 2.39
N ALA A 97 -3.19 10.45 1.52
CA ALA A 97 -2.26 10.86 0.46
C ALA A 97 -0.88 11.23 1.01
N GLY A 98 0.17 10.87 0.29
CA GLY A 98 1.53 11.26 0.62
C GLY A 98 2.10 10.61 1.88
N SER A 99 1.50 9.53 2.36
CA SER A 99 1.92 8.87 3.60
C SER A 99 3.06 7.90 3.37
N VAL A 100 3.85 7.66 4.42
CA VAL A 100 4.86 6.59 4.44
C VAL A 100 4.47 5.62 5.55
N VAL A 101 4.00 4.44 5.16
CA VAL A 101 3.49 3.44 6.10
C VAL A 101 4.60 2.49 6.50
N THR A 102 4.98 2.54 7.77
CA THR A 102 6.10 1.78 8.33
C THR A 102 5.64 0.61 9.21
N LYS A 103 4.37 0.57 9.58
CA LYS A 103 3.80 -0.44 10.48
C LYS A 103 2.47 -0.91 9.93
N ASP A 104 2.03 -2.08 10.39
CA ASP A 104 0.73 -2.62 10.02
C ASP A 104 -0.39 -1.63 10.35
N VAL A 105 -1.38 -1.60 9.46
CA VAL A 105 -2.58 -0.76 9.64
C VAL A 105 -3.75 -1.67 10.00
N PRO A 106 -4.38 -1.45 11.15
CA PRO A 106 -5.54 -2.27 11.54
C PRO A 106 -6.70 -2.11 10.55
N PRO A 107 -7.60 -3.08 10.49
CA PRO A 107 -8.80 -2.97 9.67
C PRO A 107 -9.62 -1.73 10.00
N MET A 108 -10.32 -1.18 9.01
CA MET A 108 -11.26 -0.08 9.18
C MET A 108 -10.66 1.13 9.90
N THR A 109 -9.40 1.44 9.57
CA THR A 109 -8.63 2.50 10.22
C THR A 109 -8.08 3.43 9.15
N VAL A 110 -8.11 4.73 9.43
CA VAL A 110 -7.43 5.74 8.60
C VAL A 110 -6.09 6.07 9.26
N VAL A 111 -5.03 5.97 8.48
CA VAL A 111 -3.69 6.42 8.87
C VAL A 111 -3.19 7.46 7.88
N ALA A 112 -2.33 8.36 8.31
CA ALA A 112 -1.72 9.36 7.43
C ALA A 112 -0.43 9.90 8.03
N GLY A 113 0.40 10.45 7.17
CA GLY A 113 1.63 11.14 7.54
C GLY A 113 2.90 10.35 7.25
N ASN A 114 4.02 10.91 7.64
CA ASN A 114 5.35 10.31 7.51
C ASN A 114 6.12 10.42 8.86
N PRO A 115 6.25 9.34 9.62
CA PRO A 115 5.59 8.05 9.41
C PRO A 115 4.09 8.14 9.62
N ALA A 116 3.35 7.26 8.95
CA ALA A 116 1.89 7.24 9.06
C ALA A 116 1.46 6.90 10.49
N LYS A 117 0.46 7.62 10.97
CA LYS A 117 -0.08 7.44 12.30
C LYS A 117 -1.60 7.39 12.25
N PHE A 118 -2.19 6.80 13.28
CA PHE A 118 -3.63 6.69 13.42
C PHE A 118 -4.30 8.08 13.35
N ILE A 119 -5.33 8.18 12.53
CA ILE A 119 -6.17 9.38 12.43
C ILE A 119 -7.54 9.11 13.07
N LYS A 120 -8.24 8.08 12.59
CA LYS A 120 -9.57 7.74 13.10
C LYS A 120 -9.99 6.34 12.66
N LYS A 121 -11.04 5.84 13.28
CA LYS A 121 -11.76 4.66 12.82
C LYS A 121 -12.76 5.04 11.75
N ILE A 122 -12.97 4.13 10.80
CA ILE A 122 -13.96 4.31 9.74
C ILE A 122 -15.32 3.85 10.26
N GLU A 123 -16.32 4.73 10.11
CA GLU A 123 -17.70 4.40 10.43
C GLU A 123 -18.46 4.10 9.15
N THR A 124 -19.20 3.00 9.12
CA THR A 124 -19.99 2.60 7.96
C THR A 124 -21.42 3.12 8.06
N GLY A 125 -22.07 3.24 6.88
CA GLY A 125 -23.48 3.57 6.81
C GLY A 125 -23.81 5.05 6.95
N LYS A 126 -22.80 5.92 7.05
CA LYS A 126 -23.04 7.38 7.21
C LYS A 126 -23.03 8.15 5.90
N GLY A 127 -22.63 7.52 4.80
CA GLY A 127 -22.50 8.20 3.53
C GLY A 127 -21.43 9.29 3.54
N ILE A 128 -21.42 10.11 2.50
CA ILE A 128 -20.48 11.21 2.38
C ILE A 128 -21.03 12.41 3.14
N ASN A 129 -20.23 13.02 4.00
CA ASN A 129 -20.48 14.36 4.50
C ASN A 129 -19.34 15.28 4.05
N ASP A 130 -19.51 16.58 4.27
CA ASP A 130 -18.61 17.60 3.70
C ASP A 130 -17.21 17.61 4.31
N LYS A 131 -16.96 16.78 5.31
CA LYS A 131 -15.68 16.75 6.02
C LYS A 131 -15.10 15.35 5.95
N LEU A 132 -14.21 15.14 5.00
CA LEU A 132 -13.43 13.93 4.88
C LEU A 132 -12.11 14.08 5.65
N ASP A 133 -12.23 14.28 6.90
CA ASP A 133 -11.06 14.52 7.75
C ASP A 133 -10.46 13.21 8.25
#